data_96a654c1657b3248dcc2ed8f215ca824
#
_entry.id   96a654c1657b3248dcc2ed8f215ca824
#
_cell.length_a   1.000
_cell.length_b   1.000
_cell.length_c   1.000
_cell.angle_alpha   90.00
_cell.angle_beta   90.00
_cell.angle_gamma   90.00
#
_symmetry.space_group_name_H-M   'P 1'
#
loop_
_entity.id
_entity.type
_entity.pdbx_description
1 polymer ?
#
loop_
_entity_poly.entity_id
_entity_poly.type
_entity_poly.pdbx_seq_one_letter_code
_entity_poly.pdbx_strand_id
1 'polypeptide(L)'
;VDSLARALGASDLLADTGAAVRRFPMAITPYYASLIRRFDESDPIFAMAVPHGGEVVDPPFLSDDPLEEEHDSPVPNLVHRYRDRALLLVPSTCAMYCRHCTRKRVAGQQESAITDAELAVAVGYLRDHPEIHDVILSGGDPLTLPTERLEQILQAVRAVETIDVIRIGSRTPVTMPMRITHRLVTMLRRYSPIWINTHFNHPVELTPESMEACGRIVDAGMPLGNQSVLLHGVNDDAQVLEKLFRGLVRNRVRPYYLFQCDLVRGVERFRTPLSKGIEIMEYLRGRVSGIAIPTFVVDAPGGGGKIPLLPNYIVSMSPTHTVLRNFEGRMVSYPEPMERHDSTPAAAPHAGVATVFELCRGTATTLGPDDHGGCTAHGGGARRAACEVSDTTPGSPGAVSRRREPSRWSGYGTEDWSGLRPARRVSRPRALRGGAGGV
;
A
#
# COMPACT_ATOMS: atom_id res chain seq x y z
N VAL A 1 -3.43 24.47 10.82
CA VAL A 1 -4.64 24.79 10.06
C VAL A 1 -4.69 26.28 9.79
N ASP A 2 -4.63 27.15 10.80
CA ASP A 2 -4.72 28.61 10.65
C ASP A 2 -3.67 29.22 9.72
N SER A 3 -2.45 28.67 9.72
CA SER A 3 -1.39 29.11 8.81
C SER A 3 -1.72 28.75 7.36
N LEU A 4 -2.30 27.57 7.12
CA LEU A 4 -2.76 27.14 5.81
C LEU A 4 -3.96 27.97 5.36
N ALA A 5 -4.96 28.15 6.22
CA ALA A 5 -6.14 28.97 5.95
C ALA A 5 -5.75 30.41 5.54
N ARG A 6 -4.82 31.02 6.26
CA ARG A 6 -4.29 32.35 5.93
C ARG A 6 -3.51 32.35 4.60
N ALA A 7 -2.67 31.36 4.39
CA ALA A 7 -1.88 31.26 3.15
C ALA A 7 -2.74 31.05 1.90
N LEU A 8 -3.89 30.40 2.07
CA LEU A 8 -4.82 30.06 0.99
C LEU A 8 -5.99 31.06 0.87
N GLY A 9 -6.12 32.04 1.80
CA GLY A 9 -7.28 32.95 1.84
C GLY A 9 -8.63 32.24 2.06
N ALA A 10 -8.62 31.07 2.72
CA ALA A 10 -9.72 30.11 2.76
C ALA A 10 -10.20 29.84 4.21
N SER A 11 -10.34 30.87 5.03
CA SER A 11 -10.68 30.75 6.46
C SER A 11 -11.99 29.98 6.71
N ASP A 12 -12.98 30.15 5.83
CA ASP A 12 -14.30 29.54 5.99
C ASP A 12 -14.30 28.03 5.65
N LEU A 13 -13.40 27.57 4.77
CA LEU A 13 -13.28 26.17 4.39
C LEU A 13 -12.76 25.25 5.51
N LEU A 14 -12.19 25.85 6.56
CA LEU A 14 -11.59 25.10 7.66
C LEU A 14 -12.44 25.19 8.96
N ALA A 15 -13.58 25.88 8.92
CA ALA A 15 -14.45 26.05 10.10
C ALA A 15 -14.92 24.72 10.70
N ASP A 16 -15.23 23.73 9.84
CA ASP A 16 -15.72 22.40 10.24
C ASP A 16 -14.61 21.40 10.61
N THR A 17 -13.32 21.77 10.45
CA THR A 17 -12.21 20.82 10.62
C THR A 17 -11.70 20.70 12.06
N GLY A 18 -12.16 21.57 12.97
CA GLY A 18 -11.61 21.67 14.33
C GLY A 18 -11.65 20.37 15.14
N ALA A 19 -12.72 19.59 15.04
CA ALA A 19 -12.83 18.29 15.72
C ALA A 19 -11.90 17.26 15.11
N ALA A 20 -11.80 17.21 13.78
CA ALA A 20 -10.92 16.29 13.05
C ALA A 20 -9.44 16.58 13.33
N VAL A 21 -9.04 17.85 13.42
CA VAL A 21 -7.65 18.26 13.74
C VAL A 21 -7.28 17.92 15.19
N ARG A 22 -8.21 18.10 16.14
CA ARG A 22 -7.95 17.70 17.54
C ARG A 22 -7.74 16.20 17.67
N ARG A 23 -8.43 15.40 16.86
CA ARG A 23 -8.30 13.95 16.89
C ARG A 23 -7.09 13.45 16.07
N PHE A 24 -6.90 14.02 14.90
CA PHE A 24 -5.85 13.62 13.96
C PHE A 24 -5.08 14.85 13.50
N PRO A 25 -3.84 15.05 13.99
CA PRO A 25 -3.03 16.22 13.66
C PRO A 25 -2.88 16.44 12.15
N MET A 26 -2.59 17.68 11.76
CA MET A 26 -2.34 18.06 10.37
C MET A 26 -0.92 18.60 10.24
N ALA A 27 -0.19 18.06 9.26
CA ALA A 27 1.03 18.65 8.72
C ALA A 27 1.00 18.55 7.19
N ILE A 28 1.51 19.56 6.52
CA ILE A 28 1.67 19.62 5.07
C ILE A 28 2.87 20.49 4.73
N THR A 29 3.71 20.06 3.79
CA THR A 29 4.83 20.90 3.32
C THR A 29 4.31 22.02 2.41
N PRO A 30 5.00 23.18 2.37
CA PRO A 30 4.64 24.24 1.40
C PRO A 30 4.64 23.74 -0.04
N TYR A 31 5.58 22.88 -0.39
CA TYR A 31 5.64 22.23 -1.72
C TYR A 31 4.37 21.43 -2.01
N TYR A 32 3.97 20.50 -1.13
CA TYR A 32 2.80 19.67 -1.38
C TYR A 32 1.50 20.48 -1.36
N ALA A 33 1.43 21.50 -0.51
CA ALA A 33 0.30 22.45 -0.48
C ALA A 33 0.18 23.25 -1.79
N SER A 34 1.30 23.57 -2.46
CA SER A 34 1.28 24.30 -3.75
C SER A 34 0.70 23.48 -4.91
N LEU A 35 0.52 22.15 -4.73
CA LEU A 35 -0.13 21.28 -5.71
C LEU A 35 -1.66 21.36 -5.66
N ILE A 36 -2.25 21.95 -4.61
CA ILE A 36 -3.69 22.14 -4.47
C ILE A 36 -4.15 23.16 -5.51
N ARG A 37 -5.06 22.75 -6.37
CA ARG A 37 -5.62 23.62 -7.43
C ARG A 37 -7.01 24.15 -7.10
N ARG A 38 -7.74 23.39 -6.29
CA ARG A 38 -9.07 23.76 -5.79
C ARG A 38 -9.13 23.49 -4.29
N PHE A 39 -9.73 24.40 -3.56
CA PHE A 39 -9.81 24.29 -2.10
C PHE A 39 -11.11 23.60 -1.65
N ASP A 40 -11.39 22.45 -2.26
CA ASP A 40 -12.53 21.60 -1.95
C ASP A 40 -12.14 20.11 -2.12
N GLU A 41 -13.02 19.21 -1.70
CA GLU A 41 -12.79 17.76 -1.73
C GLU A 41 -12.67 17.16 -3.12
N SER A 42 -13.04 17.89 -4.17
CA SER A 42 -12.85 17.46 -5.56
C SER A 42 -11.39 17.56 -6.02
N ASP A 43 -10.54 18.27 -5.24
CA ASP A 43 -9.09 18.28 -5.48
C ASP A 43 -8.43 17.10 -4.75
N PRO A 44 -7.72 16.22 -5.46
CA PRO A 44 -7.14 15.02 -4.86
C PRO A 44 -6.07 15.33 -3.82
N ILE A 45 -5.32 16.44 -3.96
CA ILE A 45 -4.28 16.83 -3.02
C ILE A 45 -4.93 17.40 -1.75
N PHE A 46 -5.94 18.27 -1.90
CA PHE A 46 -6.73 18.79 -0.79
C PHE A 46 -7.37 17.65 0.01
N ALA A 47 -8.06 16.73 -0.67
CA ALA A 47 -8.72 15.59 -0.03
C ALA A 47 -7.76 14.72 0.79
N MET A 48 -6.53 14.48 0.29
CA MET A 48 -5.53 13.65 0.97
C MET A 48 -4.78 14.35 2.11
N ALA A 49 -4.73 15.69 2.14
CA ALA A 49 -3.88 16.46 3.06
C ALA A 49 -4.64 17.28 4.06
N VAL A 50 -5.84 17.78 3.72
CA VAL A 50 -6.62 18.68 4.55
C VAL A 50 -7.66 17.91 5.35
N PRO A 51 -7.78 18.14 6.67
CA PRO A 51 -8.77 17.50 7.51
C PRO A 51 -10.21 17.78 7.05
N HIS A 52 -11.10 16.84 7.30
CA HIS A 52 -12.53 16.94 6.98
C HIS A 52 -13.39 16.54 8.18
N GLY A 53 -14.52 17.19 8.38
CA GLY A 53 -15.44 16.90 9.50
C GLY A 53 -15.91 15.45 9.58
N GLY A 54 -16.03 14.75 8.44
CA GLY A 54 -16.37 13.33 8.40
C GLY A 54 -15.35 12.37 9.03
N GLU A 55 -14.13 12.83 9.35
CA GLU A 55 -13.10 11.99 9.98
C GLU A 55 -13.39 11.67 11.46
N VAL A 56 -14.38 12.30 12.07
CA VAL A 56 -14.82 11.99 13.44
C VAL A 56 -16.03 11.06 13.48
N VAL A 57 -16.55 10.68 12.32
CA VAL A 57 -17.69 9.76 12.20
C VAL A 57 -17.16 8.37 11.81
N ASP A 58 -17.14 7.46 12.78
CA ASP A 58 -16.65 6.10 12.56
C ASP A 58 -17.76 5.06 12.69
N PRO A 59 -17.97 4.23 11.68
CA PRO A 59 -18.70 2.97 11.84
C PRO A 59 -18.04 2.07 12.90
N PRO A 60 -18.82 1.24 13.62
CA PRO A 60 -18.32 0.44 14.75
C PRO A 60 -17.27 -0.62 14.38
N PHE A 61 -17.16 -0.97 13.09
CA PHE A 61 -16.17 -1.94 12.58
C PHE A 61 -14.79 -1.31 12.30
N LEU A 62 -14.62 0.01 12.42
CA LEU A 62 -13.32 0.67 12.28
C LEU A 62 -12.55 0.60 13.61
N SER A 63 -11.27 0.27 13.52
CA SER A 63 -10.34 0.15 14.65
C SER A 63 -9.26 1.23 14.62
N ASP A 64 -8.68 1.56 15.77
CA ASP A 64 -7.47 2.39 15.83
C ASP A 64 -6.23 1.60 15.37
N ASP A 65 -6.23 0.27 15.59
CA ASP A 65 -5.19 -0.67 15.11
C ASP A 65 -5.82 -1.85 14.33
N PRO A 66 -6.27 -1.61 13.08
CA PRO A 66 -6.94 -2.65 12.29
C PRO A 66 -6.04 -3.83 11.92
N LEU A 67 -4.72 -3.63 11.99
CA LEU A 67 -3.71 -4.62 11.64
C LEU A 67 -3.12 -5.35 12.86
N GLU A 68 -3.56 -5.00 14.08
CA GLU A 68 -3.06 -5.59 15.34
C GLU A 68 -1.52 -5.51 15.46
N GLU A 69 -0.94 -4.37 15.04
CA GLU A 69 0.51 -4.16 15.10
C GLU A 69 1.04 -4.20 16.54
N GLU A 70 0.23 -3.78 17.53
CA GLU A 70 0.59 -3.82 18.95
C GLU A 70 0.69 -5.26 19.45
N HIS A 71 -0.22 -6.14 19.04
CA HIS A 71 -0.19 -7.57 19.37
C HIS A 71 1.06 -8.26 18.80
N ASP A 72 1.44 -7.90 17.57
CA ASP A 72 2.57 -8.48 16.85
C ASP A 72 3.91 -7.81 17.19
N SER A 73 3.96 -6.95 18.23
CA SER A 73 5.16 -6.22 18.65
C SER A 73 5.85 -6.90 19.84
N PRO A 74 6.82 -7.81 19.61
CA PRO A 74 7.50 -8.53 20.68
C PRO A 74 8.42 -7.62 21.51
N VAL A 75 8.91 -6.54 20.92
CA VAL A 75 9.70 -5.49 21.58
C VAL A 75 9.27 -4.12 21.07
N PRO A 76 9.54 -3.02 21.80
CA PRO A 76 9.18 -1.68 21.39
C PRO A 76 9.67 -1.34 19.96
N ASN A 77 8.81 -0.68 19.18
CA ASN A 77 9.09 -0.23 17.82
C ASN A 77 9.38 -1.33 16.78
N LEU A 78 9.18 -2.61 17.09
CA LEU A 78 9.37 -3.72 16.15
C LEU A 78 8.10 -4.56 16.06
N VAL A 79 7.57 -4.72 14.84
CA VAL A 79 6.42 -5.59 14.52
C VAL A 79 6.91 -6.81 13.76
N HIS A 80 6.66 -8.03 14.26
CA HIS A 80 7.08 -9.29 13.66
C HIS A 80 5.89 -10.22 13.42
N ARG A 81 5.17 -9.99 12.32
CA ARG A 81 4.00 -10.78 11.89
C ARG A 81 4.34 -11.94 10.98
N TYR A 82 5.26 -11.72 10.06
CA TYR A 82 5.66 -12.69 9.04
C TYR A 82 6.98 -13.32 9.42
N ARG A 83 7.10 -14.63 9.20
CA ARG A 83 8.26 -15.40 9.62
C ARG A 83 9.60 -14.81 9.16
N ASP A 84 9.67 -14.30 7.92
CA ASP A 84 10.91 -13.92 7.24
C ASP A 84 11.23 -12.42 7.30
N ARG A 85 10.34 -11.59 7.91
CA ARG A 85 10.51 -10.13 7.89
C ARG A 85 9.91 -9.43 9.09
N ALA A 86 10.55 -8.34 9.48
CA ALA A 86 10.08 -7.46 10.53
C ALA A 86 9.93 -6.01 10.05
N LEU A 87 9.04 -5.26 10.70
CA LEU A 87 8.83 -3.84 10.51
C LEU A 87 9.41 -3.08 11.71
N LEU A 88 10.35 -2.18 11.46
CA LEU A 88 10.97 -1.32 12.47
C LEU A 88 10.40 0.10 12.34
N LEU A 89 9.70 0.57 13.37
CA LEU A 89 9.12 1.90 13.46
C LEU A 89 10.20 2.87 13.97
N VAL A 90 10.69 3.74 13.08
CA VAL A 90 11.85 4.58 13.42
C VAL A 90 11.49 6.03 13.77
N PRO A 91 10.56 6.75 13.08
CA PRO A 91 9.95 7.97 13.59
C PRO A 91 8.44 7.82 13.73
N SER A 92 7.82 8.71 14.49
CA SER A 92 6.38 8.98 14.43
C SER A 92 6.02 10.19 13.56
N THR A 93 7.03 10.95 13.10
CA THR A 93 6.89 12.17 12.31
C THR A 93 6.84 11.88 10.82
N CYS A 94 6.00 12.63 10.09
CA CYS A 94 5.94 12.67 8.62
C CYS A 94 6.07 14.10 8.11
N ALA A 95 6.52 14.25 6.86
CA ALA A 95 6.47 15.55 6.17
C ALA A 95 5.03 16.02 5.90
N MET A 96 4.10 15.06 5.78
CA MET A 96 2.66 15.29 5.66
C MET A 96 1.90 14.17 6.37
N TYR A 97 0.88 14.51 7.16
CA TYR A 97 0.00 13.52 7.78
C TYR A 97 -1.16 13.20 6.83
N CYS A 98 -1.02 12.08 6.11
CA CYS A 98 -2.03 11.61 5.16
C CYS A 98 -3.38 11.39 5.85
N ARG A 99 -4.47 11.94 5.29
CA ARG A 99 -5.80 11.77 5.87
C ARG A 99 -6.32 10.32 5.79
N HIS A 100 -5.72 9.51 4.93
CA HIS A 100 -5.96 8.06 4.77
C HIS A 100 -4.91 7.17 5.44
N CYS A 101 -4.15 7.69 6.42
CA CYS A 101 -3.05 6.95 7.07
C CYS A 101 -3.59 5.79 7.93
N THR A 102 -3.06 4.58 7.78
CA THR A 102 -3.38 3.42 8.61
C THR A 102 -2.93 3.59 10.07
N ARG A 103 -1.84 4.35 10.30
CA ARG A 103 -1.27 4.62 11.63
C ARG A 103 -1.66 5.99 12.18
N LYS A 104 -2.91 6.44 11.94
CA LYS A 104 -3.41 7.73 12.48
C LYS A 104 -3.32 7.82 14.01
N ARG A 105 -3.37 6.69 14.71
CA ARG A 105 -3.23 6.63 16.17
C ARG A 105 -1.85 7.05 16.67
N VAL A 106 -0.82 6.94 15.82
CA VAL A 106 0.59 7.21 16.19
C VAL A 106 1.14 8.43 15.44
N ALA A 107 0.90 8.52 14.14
CA ALA A 107 1.50 9.55 13.29
C ALA A 107 1.06 10.96 13.72
N GLY A 108 2.02 11.77 14.15
CA GLY A 108 1.81 13.16 14.56
C GLY A 108 1.13 13.35 15.92
N GLN A 109 0.80 12.29 16.66
CA GLN A 109 0.22 12.42 18.00
C GLN A 109 1.30 12.84 19.02
N GLN A 110 2.43 12.21 18.98
CA GLN A 110 3.62 12.57 19.73
C GLN A 110 4.83 12.40 18.80
N GLU A 111 5.44 13.51 18.40
CA GLU A 111 6.59 13.48 17.51
C GLU A 111 7.82 12.94 18.27
N SER A 112 8.28 11.77 17.85
CA SER A 112 9.41 11.06 18.44
C SER A 112 10.21 10.31 17.37
N ALA A 113 11.44 9.99 17.70
CA ALA A 113 12.26 9.04 16.94
C ALA A 113 12.73 7.95 17.89
N ILE A 114 12.93 6.75 17.35
CA ILE A 114 13.47 5.62 18.10
C ILE A 114 14.76 6.04 18.83
N THR A 115 14.84 5.76 20.11
CA THR A 115 16.04 6.03 20.94
C THR A 115 17.14 4.99 20.68
N ASP A 116 18.37 5.27 21.13
CA ASP A 116 19.47 4.29 21.00
C ASP A 116 19.20 3.03 21.82
N ALA A 117 18.56 3.15 22.98
CA ALA A 117 18.20 2.02 23.82
C ALA A 117 17.15 1.13 23.14
N GLU A 118 16.09 1.71 22.58
CA GLU A 118 15.05 0.99 21.85
C GLU A 118 15.60 0.33 20.57
N LEU A 119 16.47 1.04 19.84
CA LEU A 119 17.16 0.49 18.68
C LEU A 119 18.03 -0.71 19.04
N ALA A 120 18.77 -0.63 20.15
CA ALA A 120 19.60 -1.73 20.64
C ALA A 120 18.74 -2.96 20.99
N VAL A 121 17.58 -2.78 21.63
CA VAL A 121 16.62 -3.86 21.94
C VAL A 121 16.08 -4.48 20.65
N ALA A 122 15.63 -3.67 19.69
CA ALA A 122 15.11 -4.16 18.40
C ALA A 122 16.19 -4.94 17.61
N VAL A 123 17.43 -4.44 17.56
CA VAL A 123 18.55 -5.12 16.90
C VAL A 123 18.94 -6.40 17.63
N GLY A 124 18.85 -6.43 18.97
CA GLY A 124 19.01 -7.64 19.78
C GLY A 124 18.00 -8.72 19.34
N TYR A 125 16.73 -8.36 19.28
CA TYR A 125 15.67 -9.26 18.81
C TYR A 125 15.96 -9.80 17.39
N LEU A 126 16.40 -8.95 16.46
CA LEU A 126 16.74 -9.39 15.08
C LEU A 126 17.89 -10.41 15.07
N ARG A 127 18.88 -10.30 15.96
CA ARG A 127 19.98 -11.26 16.10
C ARG A 127 19.52 -12.60 16.66
N ASP A 128 18.56 -12.57 17.58
CA ASP A 128 18.02 -13.78 18.21
C ASP A 128 17.02 -14.52 17.32
N HIS A 129 16.60 -13.90 16.18
CA HIS A 129 15.64 -14.45 15.22
C HIS A 129 16.25 -14.54 13.81
N PRO A 130 17.15 -15.53 13.55
CA PRO A 130 17.86 -15.66 12.29
C PRO A 130 16.98 -15.98 11.08
N GLU A 131 15.73 -16.35 11.29
CA GLU A 131 14.71 -16.52 10.23
C GLU A 131 14.26 -15.20 9.61
N ILE A 132 14.57 -14.04 10.23
CA ILE A 132 14.28 -12.73 9.68
C ILE A 132 15.41 -12.33 8.72
N HIS A 133 15.08 -12.18 7.44
CA HIS A 133 15.98 -11.78 6.37
C HIS A 133 15.70 -10.40 5.80
N ASP A 134 14.55 -9.80 6.12
CA ASP A 134 14.06 -8.55 5.54
C ASP A 134 13.57 -7.60 6.63
N VAL A 135 14.15 -6.41 6.73
CA VAL A 135 13.74 -5.37 7.69
C VAL A 135 13.18 -4.18 6.94
N ILE A 136 11.95 -3.78 7.31
CA ILE A 136 11.26 -2.63 6.74
C ILE A 136 11.35 -1.46 7.72
N LEU A 137 12.05 -0.40 7.36
CA LEU A 137 12.01 0.86 8.10
C LEU A 137 10.75 1.64 7.73
N SER A 138 9.94 2.01 8.73
CA SER A 138 8.68 2.72 8.58
C SER A 138 8.32 3.48 9.87
N GLY A 139 7.03 3.62 10.18
CA GLY A 139 6.49 4.33 11.33
C GLY A 139 5.70 5.54 10.87
N GLY A 140 6.22 6.76 11.10
CA GLY A 140 5.96 7.93 10.29
C GLY A 140 6.71 7.78 8.96
N ASP A 141 7.57 8.71 8.62
CA ASP A 141 8.36 8.61 7.39
C ASP A 141 9.87 8.62 7.70
N PRO A 142 10.58 7.50 7.50
CA PRO A 142 12.00 7.38 7.84
C PRO A 142 12.91 8.41 7.17
N LEU A 143 12.56 8.88 5.96
CA LEU A 143 13.37 9.87 5.25
C LEU A 143 13.19 11.30 5.80
N THR A 144 12.32 11.54 6.77
CA THR A 144 12.25 12.80 7.50
C THR A 144 13.34 12.92 8.57
N LEU A 145 13.90 11.80 9.03
CA LEU A 145 14.98 11.82 10.00
C LEU A 145 16.23 12.56 9.47
N PRO A 146 17.02 13.20 10.33
CA PRO A 146 18.35 13.67 9.97
C PRO A 146 19.17 12.55 9.31
N THR A 147 19.97 12.88 8.31
CA THR A 147 20.75 11.88 7.54
C THR A 147 21.65 11.06 8.46
N GLU A 148 22.26 11.68 9.45
CA GLU A 148 23.13 11.05 10.44
C GLU A 148 22.38 10.05 11.32
N ARG A 149 21.16 10.39 11.75
CA ARG A 149 20.32 9.48 12.53
C ARG A 149 19.87 8.26 11.72
N LEU A 150 19.41 8.50 10.49
CA LEU A 150 19.05 7.41 9.58
C LEU A 150 20.24 6.49 9.30
N GLU A 151 21.45 7.06 9.16
CA GLU A 151 22.68 6.30 8.95
C GLU A 151 23.00 5.39 10.14
N GLN A 152 22.88 5.89 11.38
CA GLN A 152 23.08 5.07 12.59
C GLN A 152 22.14 3.88 12.63
N ILE A 153 20.86 4.08 12.30
CA ILE A 153 19.85 3.02 12.25
C ILE A 153 20.22 1.98 11.18
N LEU A 154 20.56 2.44 9.96
CA LEU A 154 20.96 1.55 8.87
C LEU A 154 22.22 0.75 9.22
N GLN A 155 23.19 1.37 9.86
CA GLN A 155 24.42 0.71 10.33
C GLN A 155 24.11 -0.39 11.34
N ALA A 156 23.24 -0.10 12.32
CA ALA A 156 22.84 -1.05 13.35
C ALA A 156 22.09 -2.26 12.79
N VAL A 157 21.14 -2.03 11.85
CA VAL A 157 20.38 -3.11 11.20
C VAL A 157 21.28 -3.92 10.27
N ARG A 158 22.16 -3.28 9.49
CA ARG A 158 23.08 -3.97 8.56
C ARG A 158 24.17 -4.77 9.27
N ALA A 159 24.45 -4.49 10.54
CA ALA A 159 25.36 -5.29 11.36
C ALA A 159 24.76 -6.64 11.84
N VAL A 160 23.50 -6.93 11.51
CA VAL A 160 22.87 -8.23 11.72
C VAL A 160 23.07 -9.06 10.45
N GLU A 161 23.89 -10.12 10.54
CA GLU A 161 24.37 -10.89 9.38
C GLU A 161 23.26 -11.58 8.59
N THR A 162 22.14 -11.92 9.25
CA THR A 162 21.00 -12.60 8.61
C THR A 162 20.14 -11.68 7.75
N ILE A 163 20.31 -10.35 7.85
CA ILE A 163 19.50 -9.41 7.10
C ILE A 163 20.02 -9.22 5.68
N ASP A 164 19.36 -9.85 4.72
CA ASP A 164 19.67 -9.75 3.29
C ASP A 164 19.23 -8.39 2.72
N VAL A 165 18.04 -7.93 3.08
CA VAL A 165 17.38 -6.76 2.49
C VAL A 165 16.92 -5.78 3.57
N ILE A 166 17.18 -4.49 3.35
CA ILE A 166 16.53 -3.39 4.07
C ILE A 166 15.55 -2.72 3.11
N ARG A 167 14.31 -2.52 3.54
CA ARG A 167 13.33 -1.73 2.81
C ARG A 167 13.03 -0.44 3.55
N ILE A 168 12.76 0.63 2.81
CA ILE A 168 12.34 1.92 3.38
C ILE A 168 10.99 2.28 2.76
N GLY A 169 9.96 2.39 3.60
CA GLY A 169 8.66 2.93 3.22
C GLY A 169 8.64 4.44 3.43
N SER A 170 8.49 5.25 2.37
CA SER A 170 8.55 6.69 2.49
C SER A 170 7.69 7.41 1.45
N ARG A 171 6.93 8.39 1.89
CA ARG A 171 6.23 9.33 1.00
C ARG A 171 7.01 10.62 0.78
N THR A 172 8.19 10.79 1.40
CA THR A 172 9.04 11.98 1.26
C THR A 172 9.39 12.32 -0.20
N PRO A 173 9.67 11.38 -1.12
CA PRO A 173 9.88 11.70 -2.54
C PRO A 173 8.69 12.42 -3.18
N VAL A 174 7.48 12.25 -2.65
CA VAL A 174 6.22 12.83 -3.13
C VAL A 174 5.91 14.15 -2.41
N THR A 175 6.05 14.18 -1.09
CA THR A 175 5.57 15.29 -0.24
C THR A 175 6.65 16.32 0.09
N MET A 176 7.93 15.94 -0.01
CA MET A 176 9.09 16.80 0.26
C MET A 176 10.29 16.38 -0.63
N PRO A 177 10.18 16.43 -1.97
CA PRO A 177 11.20 15.90 -2.89
C PRO A 177 12.58 16.52 -2.71
N MET A 178 12.68 17.78 -2.25
CA MET A 178 13.93 18.46 -1.96
C MET A 178 14.77 17.77 -0.86
N ARG A 179 14.16 16.92 -0.04
CA ARG A 179 14.86 16.12 0.97
C ARG A 179 15.72 15.01 0.34
N ILE A 180 15.38 14.57 -0.85
CA ILE A 180 16.12 13.52 -1.57
C ILE A 180 17.36 14.13 -2.24
N THR A 181 18.35 14.44 -1.43
CA THR A 181 19.62 15.07 -1.88
C THR A 181 20.63 14.02 -2.33
N HIS A 182 21.66 14.44 -3.09
CA HIS A 182 22.79 13.58 -3.44
C HIS A 182 23.50 13.01 -2.20
N ARG A 183 23.65 13.81 -1.13
CA ARG A 183 24.19 13.36 0.15
C ARG A 183 23.40 12.18 0.73
N LEU A 184 22.06 12.30 0.76
CA LEU A 184 21.19 11.25 1.28
C LEU A 184 21.35 9.96 0.47
N VAL A 185 21.19 10.01 -0.86
CA VAL A 185 21.23 8.79 -1.70
C VAL A 185 22.61 8.15 -1.73
N THR A 186 23.70 8.95 -1.62
CA THR A 186 25.06 8.44 -1.49
C THR A 186 25.26 7.72 -0.15
N MET A 187 24.70 8.23 0.93
CA MET A 187 24.71 7.57 2.23
C MET A 187 23.95 6.25 2.17
N LEU A 188 22.70 6.26 1.65
CA LEU A 188 21.87 5.06 1.54
C LEU A 188 22.56 3.95 0.73
N ARG A 189 23.22 4.30 -0.38
CA ARG A 189 23.95 3.35 -1.24
C ARG A 189 24.99 2.52 -0.48
N ARG A 190 25.61 3.06 0.58
CA ARG A 190 26.63 2.34 1.37
C ARG A 190 26.05 1.12 2.12
N TYR A 191 24.74 1.13 2.36
CA TYR A 191 24.03 0.08 3.09
C TYR A 191 23.20 -0.83 2.18
N SER A 192 23.51 -0.84 0.87
CA SER A 192 22.85 -1.73 -0.10
C SER A 192 23.02 -3.22 0.26
N PRO A 193 22.02 -4.08 -0.11
CA PRO A 193 20.85 -3.75 -0.91
C PRO A 193 19.72 -3.08 -0.12
N ILE A 194 19.31 -1.89 -0.58
CA ILE A 194 18.16 -1.16 -0.05
C ILE A 194 17.10 -1.07 -1.13
N TRP A 195 15.84 -1.38 -0.78
CA TRP A 195 14.65 -1.17 -1.61
C TRP A 195 13.83 -0.03 -1.03
N ILE A 196 13.37 0.90 -1.87
CA ILE A 196 12.51 2.00 -1.42
C ILE A 196 11.13 1.82 -2.01
N ASN A 197 10.10 1.93 -1.17
CA ASN A 197 8.70 1.97 -1.60
C ASN A 197 8.14 3.35 -1.29
N THR A 198 7.77 4.07 -2.35
CA THR A 198 7.12 5.39 -2.25
C THR A 198 5.59 5.27 -2.36
N HIS A 199 4.86 6.39 -2.17
CA HIS A 199 3.41 6.41 -2.09
C HIS A 199 2.82 7.55 -2.93
N PHE A 200 2.75 7.36 -4.25
CA PHE A 200 1.95 8.16 -5.17
C PHE A 200 0.54 7.60 -5.24
N ASN A 201 -0.48 8.43 -5.11
CA ASN A 201 -1.88 8.05 -5.20
C ASN A 201 -2.61 8.70 -6.39
N HIS A 202 -2.10 9.82 -6.93
CA HIS A 202 -2.75 10.54 -8.01
C HIS A 202 -1.74 11.07 -9.04
N PRO A 203 -2.08 11.16 -10.36
CA PRO A 203 -1.17 11.68 -11.39
C PRO A 203 -0.67 13.10 -11.16
N VAL A 204 -1.40 13.95 -10.46
CA VAL A 204 -1.01 15.33 -10.10
C VAL A 204 0.27 15.37 -9.25
N GLU A 205 0.56 14.30 -8.51
CA GLU A 205 1.77 14.17 -7.70
C GLU A 205 3.04 13.90 -8.55
N LEU A 206 2.89 13.54 -9.84
CA LEU A 206 4.00 13.28 -10.77
C LEU A 206 4.55 14.62 -11.29
N THR A 207 5.10 15.42 -10.41
CA THR A 207 5.73 16.69 -10.74
C THR A 207 7.18 16.51 -11.20
N PRO A 208 7.80 17.49 -11.87
CA PRO A 208 9.22 17.45 -12.19
C PRO A 208 10.10 17.18 -10.96
N GLU A 209 9.80 17.83 -9.82
CA GLU A 209 10.56 17.73 -8.58
C GLU A 209 10.46 16.33 -7.98
N SER A 210 9.25 15.75 -7.90
CA SER A 210 9.05 14.39 -7.38
C SER A 210 9.69 13.34 -8.30
N MET A 211 9.65 13.53 -9.60
CA MET A 211 10.28 12.63 -10.56
C MET A 211 11.80 12.73 -10.53
N GLU A 212 12.36 13.93 -10.35
CA GLU A 212 13.81 14.11 -10.13
C GLU A 212 14.28 13.43 -8.85
N ALA A 213 13.52 13.57 -7.76
CA ALA A 213 13.79 12.87 -6.49
C ALA A 213 13.81 11.34 -6.67
N CYS A 214 12.81 10.79 -7.37
CA CYS A 214 12.76 9.37 -7.71
C CYS A 214 13.96 8.96 -8.60
N GLY A 215 14.32 9.80 -9.58
CA GLY A 215 15.48 9.61 -10.45
C GLY A 215 16.77 9.48 -9.66
N ARG A 216 17.02 10.37 -8.67
CA ARG A 216 18.20 10.31 -7.79
C ARG A 216 18.30 8.99 -7.03
N ILE A 217 17.18 8.46 -6.54
CA ILE A 217 17.13 7.16 -5.84
C ILE A 217 17.54 6.03 -6.79
N VAL A 218 16.90 5.97 -7.96
CA VAL A 218 17.16 4.91 -8.94
C VAL A 218 18.55 5.00 -9.53
N ASP A 219 19.06 6.21 -9.81
CA ASP A 219 20.42 6.44 -10.32
C ASP A 219 21.51 6.08 -9.31
N ALA A 220 21.18 6.10 -8.01
CA ALA A 220 22.03 5.60 -6.96
C ALA A 220 22.02 4.06 -6.82
N GLY A 221 21.25 3.36 -7.67
CA GLY A 221 21.18 1.89 -7.72
C GLY A 221 20.17 1.25 -6.79
N MET A 222 19.26 2.04 -6.18
CA MET A 222 18.21 1.51 -5.29
C MET A 222 16.94 1.24 -6.09
N PRO A 223 16.41 0.01 -6.10
CA PRO A 223 15.09 -0.29 -6.68
C PRO A 223 14.00 0.54 -6.01
N LEU A 224 13.09 1.08 -6.83
CA LEU A 224 12.03 1.97 -6.37
C LEU A 224 10.65 1.43 -6.79
N GLY A 225 9.84 1.08 -5.79
CA GLY A 225 8.46 0.67 -5.94
C GLY A 225 7.49 1.76 -5.50
N ASN A 226 6.23 1.66 -5.96
CA ASN A 226 5.14 2.50 -5.50
C ASN A 226 4.03 1.67 -4.86
N GLN A 227 3.54 2.12 -3.73
CA GLN A 227 2.41 1.57 -3.00
C GLN A 227 1.30 2.61 -2.99
N SER A 228 0.30 2.47 -3.88
CA SER A 228 -0.89 3.32 -3.87
C SER A 228 -1.96 2.74 -2.93
N VAL A 229 -2.80 3.60 -2.38
CA VAL A 229 -4.05 3.22 -1.71
C VAL A 229 -5.21 3.59 -2.62
N LEU A 230 -6.19 2.70 -2.77
CA LEU A 230 -7.43 2.98 -3.49
C LEU A 230 -8.34 3.84 -2.62
N LEU A 231 -8.60 5.07 -3.05
CA LEU A 231 -9.25 6.11 -2.26
C LEU A 231 -10.47 6.66 -3.03
N HIS A 232 -11.64 6.57 -2.44
CA HIS A 232 -12.87 7.16 -2.98
C HIS A 232 -12.70 8.68 -3.19
N GLY A 233 -13.16 9.17 -4.35
CA GLY A 233 -13.07 10.57 -4.73
C GLY A 233 -11.67 11.10 -5.05
N VAL A 234 -10.63 10.23 -4.97
CA VAL A 234 -9.24 10.60 -5.30
C VAL A 234 -8.75 9.85 -6.54
N ASN A 235 -8.80 8.51 -6.50
CA ASN A 235 -8.24 7.68 -7.57
C ASN A 235 -9.07 6.40 -7.83
N ASP A 236 -10.32 6.37 -7.42
CA ASP A 236 -11.25 5.25 -7.68
C ASP A 236 -11.81 5.23 -9.13
N ASP A 237 -11.08 5.86 -10.03
CA ASP A 237 -11.28 5.84 -11.48
C ASP A 237 -10.14 5.10 -12.19
N ALA A 238 -10.50 4.16 -13.06
CA ALA A 238 -9.53 3.31 -13.74
C ALA A 238 -8.59 4.09 -14.67
N GLN A 239 -9.05 5.19 -15.29
CA GLN A 239 -8.24 6.02 -16.16
C GLN A 239 -7.26 6.89 -15.37
N VAL A 240 -7.65 7.33 -14.17
CA VAL A 240 -6.76 8.05 -13.24
C VAL A 240 -5.60 7.14 -12.84
N LEU A 241 -5.88 5.89 -12.44
CA LEU A 241 -4.84 4.92 -12.07
C LEU A 241 -4.02 4.48 -13.28
N GLU A 242 -4.60 4.35 -14.47
CA GLU A 242 -3.85 4.11 -15.72
C GLU A 242 -2.80 5.21 -15.97
N LYS A 243 -3.21 6.48 -15.87
CA LYS A 243 -2.32 7.64 -16.03
C LYS A 243 -1.21 7.65 -14.99
N LEU A 244 -1.56 7.36 -13.73
CA LEU A 244 -0.60 7.27 -12.63
C LEU A 244 0.45 6.18 -12.91
N PHE A 245 0.02 4.95 -13.16
CA PHE A 245 0.92 3.81 -13.30
C PHE A 245 1.80 3.90 -14.55
N ARG A 246 1.27 4.40 -15.67
CA ARG A 246 2.09 4.72 -16.85
C ARG A 246 3.14 5.79 -16.54
N GLY A 247 2.75 6.84 -15.82
CA GLY A 247 3.66 7.92 -15.41
C GLY A 247 4.77 7.42 -14.48
N LEU A 248 4.45 6.55 -13.54
CA LEU A 248 5.42 5.92 -12.64
C LEU A 248 6.45 5.09 -13.41
N VAL A 249 6.01 4.19 -14.29
CA VAL A 249 6.93 3.35 -15.09
C VAL A 249 7.81 4.18 -15.99
N ARG A 250 7.28 5.25 -16.62
CA ARG A 250 8.08 6.20 -17.42
C ARG A 250 9.24 6.78 -16.61
N ASN A 251 9.05 6.96 -15.30
CA ASN A 251 10.04 7.48 -14.37
C ASN A 251 10.78 6.39 -13.58
N ARG A 252 10.75 5.13 -14.05
CA ARG A 252 11.45 3.99 -13.48
C ARG A 252 11.00 3.65 -12.04
N VAL A 253 9.76 4.02 -11.69
CA VAL A 253 9.09 3.63 -10.45
C VAL A 253 8.11 2.51 -10.76
N ARG A 254 8.30 1.34 -10.16
CA ARG A 254 7.43 0.20 -10.41
C ARG A 254 6.17 0.28 -9.55
N PRO A 255 4.94 0.28 -10.09
CA PRO A 255 3.74 0.03 -9.31
C PRO A 255 3.85 -1.35 -8.64
N TYR A 256 3.93 -1.36 -7.30
CA TYR A 256 4.13 -2.58 -6.53
C TYR A 256 2.81 -3.10 -5.97
N TYR A 257 2.17 -2.29 -5.11
CA TYR A 257 0.84 -2.59 -4.57
C TYR A 257 -0.17 -1.48 -4.87
N LEU A 258 -1.43 -1.88 -5.07
CA LEU A 258 -2.60 -1.08 -4.86
C LEU A 258 -3.31 -1.64 -3.62
N PHE A 259 -3.29 -0.92 -2.51
CA PHE A 259 -3.96 -1.32 -1.28
C PHE A 259 -5.43 -0.95 -1.30
N GLN A 260 -6.30 -1.84 -0.86
CA GLN A 260 -7.61 -1.42 -0.36
C GLN A 260 -7.40 -0.52 0.86
N CYS A 261 -8.20 0.55 1.01
CA CYS A 261 -8.13 1.40 2.19
C CYS A 261 -8.48 0.58 3.44
N ASP A 262 -7.58 0.60 4.45
CA ASP A 262 -7.72 -0.18 5.68
C ASP A 262 -8.92 0.24 6.53
N LEU A 263 -9.32 -0.64 7.46
CA LEU A 263 -10.45 -0.42 8.38
C LEU A 263 -10.03 0.42 9.61
N VAL A 264 -9.34 1.53 9.38
CA VAL A 264 -8.87 2.42 10.45
C VAL A 264 -9.86 3.57 10.70
N ARG A 265 -9.99 4.01 11.94
CA ARG A 265 -10.84 5.14 12.30
C ARG A 265 -10.42 6.42 11.59
N GLY A 266 -11.40 7.21 11.16
CA GLY A 266 -11.21 8.47 10.45
C GLY A 266 -10.89 8.35 8.97
N VAL A 267 -11.08 7.17 8.32
CA VAL A 267 -10.88 7.00 6.87
C VAL A 267 -12.13 6.60 6.10
N GLU A 268 -13.28 6.43 6.75
CA GLU A 268 -14.50 5.89 6.12
C GLU A 268 -14.83 6.58 4.78
N ARG A 269 -14.66 7.88 4.70
CA ARG A 269 -14.90 8.67 3.48
C ARG A 269 -14.04 8.26 2.28
N PHE A 270 -12.89 7.63 2.52
CA PHE A 270 -11.96 7.18 1.46
C PHE A 270 -12.16 5.74 1.05
N ARG A 271 -13.00 5.00 1.75
CA ARG A 271 -13.18 3.58 1.48
C ARG A 271 -14.02 3.36 0.22
N THR A 272 -13.61 2.36 -0.57
CA THR A 272 -14.32 1.89 -1.75
C THR A 272 -14.80 0.46 -1.53
N PRO A 273 -15.84 -0.02 -2.24
CA PRO A 273 -16.13 -1.43 -2.30
C PRO A 273 -14.95 -2.23 -2.89
N LEU A 274 -14.70 -3.45 -2.40
CA LEU A 274 -13.67 -4.34 -2.94
C LEU A 274 -13.85 -4.60 -4.45
N SER A 275 -15.10 -4.68 -4.90
CA SER A 275 -15.45 -4.84 -6.32
C SER A 275 -14.89 -3.73 -7.21
N LYS A 276 -14.77 -2.49 -6.67
CA LYS A 276 -14.17 -1.37 -7.41
C LYS A 276 -12.70 -1.62 -7.73
N GLY A 277 -11.92 -2.13 -6.76
CA GLY A 277 -10.53 -2.50 -6.99
C GLY A 277 -10.38 -3.62 -8.02
N ILE A 278 -11.23 -4.65 -7.96
CA ILE A 278 -11.23 -5.76 -8.92
C ILE A 278 -11.58 -5.26 -10.34
N GLU A 279 -12.60 -4.39 -10.46
CA GLU A 279 -13.00 -3.74 -11.73
C GLU A 279 -11.82 -2.96 -12.35
N ILE A 280 -11.11 -2.17 -11.54
CA ILE A 280 -9.95 -1.41 -11.98
C ILE A 280 -8.83 -2.34 -12.44
N MET A 281 -8.55 -3.42 -11.70
CA MET A 281 -7.54 -4.40 -12.09
C MET A 281 -7.90 -5.10 -13.40
N GLU A 282 -9.18 -5.41 -13.62
CA GLU A 282 -9.67 -5.97 -14.88
C GLU A 282 -9.52 -4.98 -16.05
N TYR A 283 -9.84 -3.71 -15.81
CA TYR A 283 -9.65 -2.64 -16.79
C TYR A 283 -8.19 -2.49 -17.21
N LEU A 284 -7.25 -2.49 -16.26
CA LEU A 284 -5.82 -2.29 -16.53
C LEU A 284 -5.22 -3.44 -17.34
N ARG A 285 -5.72 -4.68 -17.17
CA ARG A 285 -5.24 -5.83 -17.96
C ARG A 285 -5.50 -5.63 -19.44
N GLY A 286 -4.46 -5.81 -20.26
CA GLY A 286 -4.52 -5.61 -21.71
C GLY A 286 -4.46 -4.15 -22.19
N ARG A 287 -4.56 -3.15 -21.26
CA ARG A 287 -4.49 -1.72 -21.62
C ARG A 287 -3.16 -1.08 -21.25
N VAL A 288 -2.49 -1.57 -20.23
CA VAL A 288 -1.16 -1.11 -19.84
C VAL A 288 -0.16 -2.27 -19.84
N SER A 289 1.14 -1.94 -19.95
CA SER A 289 2.21 -2.94 -19.82
C SER A 289 2.11 -3.68 -18.50
N GLY A 290 2.43 -4.98 -18.49
CA GLY A 290 2.42 -5.81 -17.28
C GLY A 290 3.28 -5.26 -16.14
N ILE A 291 4.39 -4.55 -16.44
CA ILE A 291 5.22 -3.87 -15.44
C ILE A 291 4.54 -2.67 -14.78
N ALA A 292 3.48 -2.14 -15.39
CA ALA A 292 2.68 -1.02 -14.87
C ALA A 292 1.46 -1.48 -14.04
N ILE A 293 1.21 -2.79 -13.94
CA ILE A 293 0.08 -3.33 -13.20
C ILE A 293 0.54 -3.72 -11.79
N PRO A 294 0.05 -3.05 -10.72
CA PRO A 294 0.34 -3.44 -9.35
C PRO A 294 -0.40 -4.74 -8.96
N THR A 295 -0.04 -5.31 -7.82
CA THR A 295 -0.88 -6.29 -7.14
C THR A 295 -1.91 -5.56 -6.29
N PHE A 296 -3.20 -5.79 -6.53
CA PHE A 296 -4.26 -5.28 -5.65
C PHE A 296 -4.37 -6.18 -4.42
N VAL A 297 -4.31 -5.59 -3.23
CA VAL A 297 -4.28 -6.33 -1.96
C VAL A 297 -5.19 -5.71 -0.91
N VAL A 298 -5.74 -6.58 -0.07
CA VAL A 298 -6.39 -6.23 1.19
C VAL A 298 -5.48 -6.67 2.32
N ASP A 299 -5.23 -5.82 3.29
CA ASP A 299 -4.70 -6.25 4.57
C ASP A 299 -5.87 -6.82 5.39
N ALA A 300 -5.81 -8.11 5.69
CA ALA A 300 -6.87 -8.78 6.42
C ALA A 300 -6.98 -8.22 7.85
N PRO A 301 -8.21 -7.89 8.32
CA PRO A 301 -8.41 -7.46 9.69
C PRO A 301 -7.88 -8.50 10.69
N GLY A 302 -7.50 -8.02 11.89
CA GLY A 302 -7.01 -8.91 12.94
C GLY A 302 -5.64 -9.52 12.63
N GLY A 303 -4.77 -8.79 11.92
CA GLY A 303 -3.40 -9.26 11.69
C GLY A 303 -3.27 -10.39 10.64
N GLY A 304 -4.34 -10.74 9.91
CA GLY A 304 -4.38 -11.87 8.96
C GLY A 304 -3.47 -11.75 7.73
N GLY A 305 -2.71 -10.65 7.59
CA GLY A 305 -1.75 -10.45 6.51
C GLY A 305 -2.39 -9.97 5.20
N LYS A 306 -1.57 -9.95 4.14
CA LYS A 306 -1.97 -9.44 2.82
C LYS A 306 -2.64 -10.50 1.97
N ILE A 307 -3.86 -10.22 1.52
CA ILE A 307 -4.63 -11.07 0.61
C ILE A 307 -4.63 -10.41 -0.78
N PRO A 308 -3.95 -11.00 -1.79
CA PRO A 308 -4.01 -10.51 -3.15
C PRO A 308 -5.37 -10.82 -3.77
N LEU A 309 -6.00 -9.81 -4.37
CA LEU A 309 -7.27 -9.92 -5.07
C LEU A 309 -7.06 -9.73 -6.57
N LEU A 310 -7.59 -10.65 -7.36
CA LEU A 310 -7.51 -10.62 -8.82
C LEU A 310 -8.89 -10.85 -9.43
N PRO A 311 -9.14 -10.33 -10.66
CA PRO A 311 -10.28 -10.78 -11.45
C PRO A 311 -10.26 -12.30 -11.64
N ASN A 312 -11.42 -12.93 -11.63
CA ASN A 312 -11.49 -14.37 -11.86
C ASN A 312 -11.31 -14.71 -13.35
N TYR A 313 -10.15 -15.23 -13.71
CA TYR A 313 -9.82 -15.68 -15.06
C TYR A 313 -10.02 -17.18 -15.26
N ILE A 314 -10.14 -17.97 -14.20
CA ILE A 314 -10.45 -19.40 -14.28
C ILE A 314 -11.96 -19.58 -14.24
N VAL A 315 -12.52 -20.17 -15.31
CA VAL A 315 -13.96 -20.42 -15.45
C VAL A 315 -14.30 -21.82 -14.97
N SER A 316 -13.49 -22.81 -15.35
CA SER A 316 -13.63 -24.18 -14.88
C SER A 316 -12.30 -24.93 -14.98
N MET A 317 -12.13 -25.95 -14.17
CA MET A 317 -10.98 -26.86 -14.20
C MET A 317 -11.46 -28.30 -14.26
N SER A 318 -10.82 -29.09 -15.10
CA SER A 318 -11.01 -30.53 -15.18
C SER A 318 -9.65 -31.25 -15.22
N PRO A 319 -9.61 -32.58 -15.10
CA PRO A 319 -8.36 -33.33 -15.19
C PRO A 319 -7.60 -33.18 -16.51
N THR A 320 -8.28 -32.80 -17.57
CA THR A 320 -7.70 -32.76 -18.92
C THR A 320 -7.63 -31.36 -19.52
N HIS A 321 -8.46 -30.43 -19.05
CA HIS A 321 -8.50 -29.07 -19.58
C HIS A 321 -8.94 -28.07 -18.51
N THR A 322 -8.36 -26.88 -18.57
CA THR A 322 -8.81 -25.69 -17.82
C THR A 322 -9.41 -24.67 -18.79
N VAL A 323 -10.60 -24.18 -18.50
CA VAL A 323 -11.22 -23.08 -19.28
C VAL A 323 -10.85 -21.75 -18.65
N LEU A 324 -10.25 -20.89 -19.45
CA LEU A 324 -9.78 -19.56 -19.05
C LEU A 324 -10.56 -18.47 -19.78
N ARG A 325 -10.75 -17.33 -19.12
CA ARG A 325 -11.27 -16.09 -19.72
C ARG A 325 -10.13 -15.07 -19.82
N ASN A 326 -9.87 -14.53 -21.03
CA ASN A 326 -8.88 -13.50 -21.22
C ASN A 326 -9.44 -12.10 -20.89
N PHE A 327 -8.61 -11.04 -21.01
CA PHE A 327 -8.98 -9.65 -20.72
C PHE A 327 -10.07 -9.08 -21.66
N GLU A 328 -10.28 -9.66 -22.84
CA GLU A 328 -11.34 -9.31 -23.79
C GLU A 328 -12.65 -10.08 -23.53
N GLY A 329 -12.66 -10.96 -22.52
CA GLY A 329 -13.80 -11.85 -22.24
C GLY A 329 -13.84 -13.12 -23.10
N ARG A 330 -12.83 -13.36 -23.95
CA ARG A 330 -12.74 -14.54 -24.79
C ARG A 330 -12.41 -15.77 -23.94
N MET A 331 -13.17 -16.84 -24.15
CA MET A 331 -12.94 -18.14 -23.52
C MET A 331 -11.89 -18.93 -24.29
N VAL A 332 -10.94 -19.54 -23.57
CA VAL A 332 -9.87 -20.36 -24.11
C VAL A 332 -9.82 -21.67 -23.34
N SER A 333 -9.79 -22.81 -24.05
CA SER A 333 -9.49 -24.11 -23.45
C SER A 333 -7.98 -24.31 -23.42
N TYR A 334 -7.43 -24.54 -22.24
CA TYR A 334 -6.02 -24.84 -22.02
C TYR A 334 -5.89 -26.32 -21.65
N PRO A 335 -5.17 -27.16 -22.45
CA PRO A 335 -5.01 -28.57 -22.14
C PRO A 335 -4.06 -28.76 -20.96
N GLU A 336 -4.43 -29.65 -20.04
CA GLU A 336 -3.57 -30.08 -18.95
C GLU A 336 -2.58 -31.18 -19.41
N PRO A 337 -1.47 -31.37 -18.71
CA PRO A 337 -0.52 -32.46 -19.01
C PRO A 337 -1.20 -33.83 -18.99
N MET A 338 -0.85 -34.67 -19.93
CA MET A 338 -1.39 -36.06 -20.02
C MET A 338 -0.89 -36.93 -18.86
N GLU A 339 0.36 -36.72 -18.44
CA GLU A 339 0.94 -37.40 -17.28
C GLU A 339 0.79 -36.46 -16.07
N ARG A 340 0.02 -36.90 -15.09
CA ARG A 340 0.00 -36.22 -13.78
C ARG A 340 1.26 -36.61 -13.02
N HIS A 341 2.16 -35.64 -12.88
CA HIS A 341 3.12 -35.74 -11.80
C HIS A 341 2.32 -35.51 -10.49
N ASP A 342 2.24 -36.55 -9.65
CA ASP A 342 1.60 -36.45 -8.35
C ASP A 342 2.25 -35.31 -7.57
N SER A 343 1.65 -34.12 -7.64
CA SER A 343 1.91 -33.11 -6.65
C SER A 343 1.38 -33.67 -5.33
N THR A 344 2.23 -33.77 -4.34
CA THR A 344 1.85 -34.12 -2.97
C THR A 344 0.55 -33.39 -2.63
N PRO A 345 -0.53 -34.10 -2.25
CA PRO A 345 -1.79 -33.43 -1.94
C PRO A 345 -1.51 -32.32 -0.94
N ALA A 346 -1.96 -31.10 -1.23
CA ALA A 346 -2.04 -30.08 -0.20
C ALA A 346 -2.76 -30.72 1.00
N ALA A 347 -2.18 -30.57 2.20
CA ALA A 347 -2.72 -31.18 3.40
C ALA A 347 -4.24 -31.00 3.43
N ALA A 348 -4.96 -32.10 3.67
CA ALA A 348 -6.42 -32.10 3.67
C ALA A 348 -6.91 -30.98 4.62
N PRO A 349 -7.97 -30.22 4.25
CA PRO A 349 -8.49 -29.21 5.12
C PRO A 349 -8.87 -29.87 6.45
N HIS A 350 -8.36 -29.31 7.54
CA HIS A 350 -8.58 -29.85 8.89
C HIS A 350 -10.08 -29.86 9.21
N ALA A 351 -10.58 -31.00 9.63
CA ALA A 351 -11.95 -31.17 10.09
C ALA A 351 -12.16 -30.35 11.39
N GLY A 352 -13.10 -29.41 11.38
CA GLY A 352 -13.42 -28.57 12.54
C GLY A 352 -13.52 -27.08 12.27
N VAL A 353 -13.48 -26.67 11.01
CA VAL A 353 -13.52 -25.26 10.62
C VAL A 353 -14.96 -24.76 10.57
N ALA A 354 -15.24 -23.63 11.22
CA ALA A 354 -16.48 -22.89 11.06
C ALA A 354 -16.74 -22.59 9.56
N THR A 355 -18.00 -22.46 9.18
CA THR A 355 -18.40 -22.45 7.77
C THR A 355 -18.25 -21.05 7.13
N VAL A 356 -17.96 -20.99 5.84
CA VAL A 356 -17.99 -19.77 5.01
C VAL A 356 -19.32 -19.01 5.17
N PHE A 357 -20.39 -19.71 5.51
CA PHE A 357 -21.71 -19.13 5.75
C PHE A 357 -21.76 -18.18 6.96
N GLU A 358 -20.98 -18.45 8.01
CA GLU A 358 -20.88 -17.59 9.19
C GLU A 358 -20.06 -16.32 8.90
N LEU A 359 -19.03 -16.42 8.07
CA LEU A 359 -18.33 -15.24 7.54
C LEU A 359 -19.25 -14.36 6.71
N CYS A 360 -20.05 -14.96 5.79
CA CYS A 360 -20.98 -14.20 4.95
C CYS A 360 -22.07 -13.49 5.73
N ARG A 361 -22.47 -14.02 6.89
CA ARG A 361 -23.45 -13.39 7.80
C ARG A 361 -22.83 -12.35 8.72
N GLY A 362 -21.49 -12.23 8.76
CA GLY A 362 -20.80 -11.35 9.68
C GLY A 362 -20.84 -11.82 11.15
N THR A 363 -21.18 -13.08 11.39
CA THR A 363 -21.19 -13.70 12.72
C THR A 363 -19.83 -14.25 13.12
N ALA A 364 -18.92 -14.41 12.15
CA ALA A 364 -17.50 -14.68 12.37
C ALA A 364 -16.67 -13.68 11.54
N THR A 365 -15.51 -13.27 12.06
CA THR A 365 -14.58 -12.37 11.36
C THR A 365 -13.42 -13.14 10.72
N THR A 366 -13.12 -14.33 11.21
CA THR A 366 -12.08 -15.22 10.68
C THR A 366 -12.53 -16.67 10.79
N LEU A 367 -12.08 -17.49 9.85
CA LEU A 367 -12.18 -18.94 9.89
C LEU A 367 -10.79 -19.49 9.59
N GLY A 368 -10.18 -20.10 10.56
CA GLY A 368 -8.87 -20.72 10.39
C GLY A 368 -8.69 -21.81 11.44
N PRO A 369 -7.72 -22.71 11.27
CA PRO A 369 -7.27 -23.50 12.38
C PRO A 369 -6.86 -22.55 13.52
N ASP A 370 -7.27 -22.84 14.74
CA ASP A 370 -6.99 -22.08 15.97
C ASP A 370 -5.49 -22.00 16.34
N ASP A 371 -4.62 -22.31 15.42
CA ASP A 371 -3.17 -22.19 15.52
C ASP A 371 -2.66 -20.87 14.94
N HIS A 372 -3.04 -19.76 15.53
CA HIS A 372 -2.06 -18.71 15.68
C HIS A 372 -1.08 -19.21 16.78
N GLY A 373 -0.15 -20.07 16.36
CA GLY A 373 0.95 -20.53 17.18
C GLY A 373 1.86 -19.37 17.56
N GLY A 374 1.33 -18.49 18.42
CA GLY A 374 2.14 -17.73 19.34
C GLY A 374 2.83 -18.71 20.25
N CYS A 375 4.14 -18.73 20.24
CA CYS A 375 4.96 -19.38 21.22
C CYS A 375 4.53 -18.95 22.62
N THR A 376 3.61 -19.69 23.27
CA THR A 376 3.40 -19.63 24.71
C THR A 376 3.46 -21.04 25.26
N ALA A 377 4.66 -21.42 25.71
CA ALA A 377 4.76 -22.34 26.81
C ALA A 377 4.05 -21.71 28.01
N HIS A 378 2.89 -22.25 28.44
CA HIS A 378 2.60 -22.57 29.83
C HIS A 378 1.15 -23.07 29.97
N GLY A 379 1.03 -24.15 30.68
CA GLY A 379 -0.09 -25.06 30.85
C GLY A 379 -1.35 -24.48 31.51
N GLY A 380 -2.42 -25.25 31.36
CA GLY A 380 -3.64 -25.15 32.19
C GLY A 380 -4.87 -25.64 31.46
N GLY A 381 -5.27 -26.89 31.72
CA GLY A 381 -6.45 -27.52 31.14
C GLY A 381 -7.77 -26.94 31.64
N ALA A 382 -8.81 -26.97 30.78
CA ALA A 382 -10.20 -27.12 31.18
C ALA A 382 -11.15 -27.51 30.04
N ARG A 383 -11.70 -28.71 30.16
CA ARG A 383 -13.09 -29.16 29.90
C ARG A 383 -13.77 -28.83 28.55
N ARG A 384 -13.94 -29.91 27.78
CA ARG A 384 -14.92 -30.04 26.69
C ARG A 384 -16.36 -30.03 27.25
N ALA A 385 -17.24 -29.26 26.64
CA ALA A 385 -18.67 -29.42 26.74
C ALA A 385 -19.21 -29.85 25.37
N ALA A 386 -19.90 -30.97 25.33
CA ALA A 386 -20.60 -31.50 24.15
C ALA A 386 -21.89 -30.69 23.92
N CYS A 387 -22.17 -30.35 22.66
CA CYS A 387 -23.49 -29.93 22.24
C CYS A 387 -24.05 -30.91 21.21
N GLU A 388 -25.17 -31.52 21.57
CA GLU A 388 -25.99 -32.37 20.71
C GLU A 388 -26.71 -31.55 19.66
N VAL A 389 -26.72 -32.05 18.43
CA VAL A 389 -27.44 -31.47 17.29
C VAL A 389 -28.73 -32.23 17.10
N SER A 390 -29.87 -31.56 17.21
CA SER A 390 -31.18 -32.07 16.82
C SER A 390 -31.50 -31.68 15.37
N ASP A 391 -31.75 -32.69 14.54
CA ASP A 391 -32.27 -32.60 13.18
C ASP A 391 -33.70 -32.06 13.15
N THR A 392 -33.95 -31.01 12.38
CA THR A 392 -35.27 -30.74 11.79
C THR A 392 -35.12 -30.01 10.47
N THR A 393 -35.50 -30.69 9.39
CA THR A 393 -35.67 -30.13 8.04
C THR A 393 -37.01 -29.44 7.93
N PRO A 394 -37.14 -28.34 7.18
CA PRO A 394 -38.29 -28.16 6.31
C PRO A 394 -38.01 -27.61 4.92
N GLY A 395 -38.61 -28.23 3.94
CA GLY A 395 -39.40 -27.74 2.80
C GLY A 395 -38.86 -26.63 1.92
N SER A 396 -38.65 -26.96 0.65
CA SER A 396 -38.46 -26.01 -0.46
C SER A 396 -39.71 -25.22 -0.79
N PRO A 397 -39.57 -23.98 -1.32
CA PRO A 397 -40.41 -23.62 -2.47
C PRO A 397 -39.72 -22.77 -3.55
N GLY A 398 -40.05 -23.10 -4.80
CA GLY A 398 -40.43 -22.15 -5.82
C GLY A 398 -39.35 -21.34 -6.54
N ALA A 399 -39.00 -21.79 -7.75
CA ALA A 399 -38.28 -21.04 -8.76
C ALA A 399 -39.11 -19.86 -9.30
N VAL A 400 -38.50 -18.63 -9.29
CA VAL A 400 -39.03 -17.50 -10.07
C VAL A 400 -37.94 -17.04 -11.04
N SER A 401 -38.20 -17.27 -12.34
CA SER A 401 -37.39 -16.80 -13.46
C SER A 401 -37.59 -15.29 -13.66
N ARG A 402 -36.52 -14.51 -13.59
CA ARG A 402 -36.51 -13.14 -14.15
C ARG A 402 -35.50 -13.07 -15.30
N ARG A 403 -36.03 -12.86 -16.49
CA ARG A 403 -35.29 -12.51 -17.71
C ARG A 403 -34.66 -11.13 -17.51
N ARG A 404 -33.36 -10.98 -17.80
CA ARG A 404 -32.69 -9.69 -17.95
C ARG A 404 -32.52 -9.42 -19.45
N GLU A 405 -33.00 -8.26 -19.87
CA GLU A 405 -32.75 -7.71 -21.19
C GLU A 405 -31.31 -7.16 -21.31
N PRO A 406 -30.71 -7.19 -22.51
CA PRO A 406 -29.37 -6.64 -22.73
C PRO A 406 -29.43 -5.12 -22.94
N SER A 407 -28.70 -4.35 -22.16
CA SER A 407 -28.49 -2.91 -22.36
C SER A 407 -27.60 -2.65 -23.58
N ARG A 408 -28.11 -1.85 -24.51
CA ARG A 408 -27.39 -1.33 -25.69
C ARG A 408 -26.32 -0.33 -25.26
N TRP A 409 -25.10 -0.55 -25.66
CA TRP A 409 -24.04 0.46 -25.65
C TRP A 409 -23.93 1.05 -27.04
N SER A 410 -24.22 2.34 -27.19
CA SER A 410 -23.95 3.12 -28.39
C SER A 410 -23.07 4.33 -28.04
N GLY A 411 -21.95 4.44 -28.72
CA GLY A 411 -21.33 5.69 -29.12
C GLY A 411 -20.30 6.30 -28.17
N TYR A 412 -19.02 6.08 -28.45
CA TYR A 412 -17.96 7.04 -28.11
C TYR A 412 -17.20 7.41 -29.37
N GLY A 413 -17.22 8.73 -29.65
CA GLY A 413 -16.52 9.34 -30.76
C GLY A 413 -14.99 9.26 -30.59
N THR A 414 -14.32 9.10 -31.70
CA THR A 414 -12.86 9.15 -31.85
C THR A 414 -12.40 10.60 -31.77
N GLU A 415 -11.70 10.97 -30.68
CA GLU A 415 -10.95 12.24 -30.64
C GLU A 415 -9.54 12.06 -31.18
N ASP A 416 -9.19 12.97 -32.08
CA ASP A 416 -7.94 13.06 -32.85
C ASP A 416 -6.76 13.50 -31.94
N TRP A 417 -5.67 12.73 -31.94
CA TRP A 417 -4.48 12.93 -31.13
C TRP A 417 -3.28 13.48 -31.88
N SER A 418 -3.48 14.23 -33.00
CA SER A 418 -2.39 14.71 -33.86
C SER A 418 -1.60 15.94 -33.35
N GLY A 419 -1.81 16.40 -32.09
CA GLY A 419 -1.35 17.69 -31.57
C GLY A 419 -0.09 17.73 -30.69
N LEU A 420 0.61 16.63 -30.40
CA LEU A 420 1.79 16.65 -29.51
C LEU A 420 3.10 16.53 -30.28
N ARG A 421 3.75 17.69 -30.54
CA ARG A 421 5.13 17.74 -31.08
C ARG A 421 6.13 17.26 -30.00
N PRO A 422 7.17 16.48 -30.38
CA PRO A 422 8.24 16.09 -29.45
C PRO A 422 9.13 17.29 -29.11
N ALA A 423 9.53 17.36 -27.82
CA ALA A 423 10.45 18.37 -27.32
C ALA A 423 11.80 18.31 -28.06
N ARG A 424 12.30 19.46 -28.44
CA ARG A 424 13.59 19.64 -29.15
C ARG A 424 14.74 19.07 -28.34
N ARG A 425 15.58 18.27 -28.99
CA ARG A 425 16.89 17.83 -28.46
C ARG A 425 17.75 19.05 -28.15
N VAL A 426 18.19 19.17 -26.90
CA VAL A 426 19.24 20.10 -26.49
C VAL A 426 20.57 19.55 -27.04
N SER A 427 21.19 20.32 -27.93
CA SER A 427 22.51 20.02 -28.49
C SER A 427 23.60 20.14 -27.42
N ARG A 428 24.46 19.15 -27.37
CA ARG A 428 25.67 19.15 -26.53
C ARG A 428 26.62 20.26 -26.93
N PRO A 429 27.30 20.98 -25.99
CA PRO A 429 28.38 21.92 -26.37
C PRO A 429 29.59 21.15 -26.92
N ARG A 430 30.13 21.66 -28.01
CA ARG A 430 31.40 21.20 -28.62
C ARG A 430 32.57 21.42 -27.63
N ALA A 431 33.36 20.38 -27.41
CA ALA A 431 34.63 20.48 -26.75
C ALA A 431 35.59 21.38 -27.56
N LEU A 432 36.07 22.46 -26.95
CA LEU A 432 37.18 23.26 -27.46
C LEU A 432 38.48 22.46 -27.32
N ARG A 433 39.12 22.13 -28.45
CA ARG A 433 40.51 21.62 -28.49
C ARG A 433 41.44 22.78 -28.16
N GLY A 434 42.12 22.70 -27.03
CA GLY A 434 43.25 23.59 -26.74
C GLY A 434 44.47 23.16 -27.52
N GLY A 435 45.01 24.11 -28.30
CA GLY A 435 46.24 23.95 -29.02
C GLY A 435 47.45 24.07 -28.07
N ALA A 436 48.42 23.20 -28.26
CA ALA A 436 49.74 23.29 -27.67
C ALA A 436 50.53 24.44 -28.32
N GLY A 437 51.20 25.23 -27.48
CA GLY A 437 52.22 26.20 -27.88
C GLY A 437 53.22 26.36 -26.74
N GLY A 438 54.47 25.88 -26.98
CA GLY A 438 55.52 25.88 -26.02
C GLY A 438 56.20 27.26 -25.84
N VAL A 439 56.79 27.45 -24.73
CA VAL A 439 58.24 27.81 -24.47
C VAL A 439 58.45 27.53 -22.98
#